data_7e0fe522f611ce8b2fd2f1e84dd46cd8
#
_entry.id   7e0fe522f611ce8b2fd2f1e84dd46cd8
#
_cell.length_a   1.000
_cell.length_b   1.000
_cell.length_c   1.000
_cell.angle_alpha   90.00
_cell.angle_beta   90.00
_cell.angle_gamma   90.00
#
_symmetry.space_group_name_H-M   'P 1'
#
loop_
_entity.id
_entity.type
_entity.pdbx_description
1 polymer ?
#
loop_
_entity_poly.entity_id
_entity_poly.type
_entity_poly.pdbx_seq_one_letter_code
_entity_poly.pdbx_strand_id
1 'polypeptide(L)'
;LAESMATRGADVTGIDLVDKSLKVAQLHLLESGQRVDYRCESIEALADREPASYDVVTCMEMLEHVPDPAETVRACAAAVKPGGWVFFSTISRNPKAYLFAVLGAEYVLKLLPRGTHEYAKFIRPSELMDFCRHAGLQPAGLTGMTYNPFTRRYRLEADASVNYILHTRRPA
;
A
#
# COMPACT_ATOMS: atom_id res chain seq x y z
N LEU A 1 7.97 -6.74 -0.72
CA LEU A 1 6.89 -7.02 -1.66
C LEU A 1 7.40 -7.07 -3.10
N ALA A 2 8.12 -6.05 -3.59
CA ALA A 2 8.62 -5.97 -4.96
C ALA A 2 9.43 -7.22 -5.37
N GLU A 3 10.42 -7.62 -4.60
CA GLU A 3 11.19 -8.84 -4.85
C GLU A 3 10.34 -10.12 -4.85
N SER A 4 9.33 -10.19 -3.97
CA SER A 4 8.41 -11.33 -3.95
C SER A 4 7.54 -11.43 -5.21
N MET A 5 7.23 -10.30 -5.84
CA MET A 5 6.55 -10.27 -7.13
C MET A 5 7.52 -10.66 -8.26
N ALA A 6 8.75 -10.12 -8.25
CA ALA A 6 9.79 -10.46 -9.22
C ALA A 6 10.13 -11.97 -9.19
N THR A 7 10.24 -12.57 -8.00
CA THR A 7 10.47 -14.02 -7.85
C THR A 7 9.35 -14.86 -8.49
N ARG A 8 8.14 -14.29 -8.65
CA ARG A 8 7.01 -14.94 -9.32
C ARG A 8 6.90 -14.61 -10.81
N GLY A 9 7.93 -13.98 -11.36
CA GLY A 9 8.04 -13.69 -12.79
C GLY A 9 7.42 -12.36 -13.23
N ALA A 10 7.06 -11.47 -12.30
CA ALA A 10 6.62 -10.13 -12.66
C ALA A 10 7.80 -9.24 -13.05
N ASP A 11 7.60 -8.38 -14.05
CA ASP A 11 8.46 -7.23 -14.29
C ASP A 11 8.04 -6.09 -13.36
N VAL A 12 8.91 -5.69 -12.44
CA VAL A 12 8.54 -4.86 -11.29
C VAL A 12 9.29 -3.54 -11.29
N THR A 13 8.53 -2.44 -11.24
CA THR A 13 9.03 -1.11 -10.90
C THR A 13 8.66 -0.80 -9.45
N GLY A 14 9.64 -0.45 -8.63
CA GLY A 14 9.44 -0.01 -7.25
C GLY A 14 9.79 1.46 -7.10
N ILE A 15 8.90 2.25 -6.52
CA ILE A 15 9.11 3.68 -6.31
C ILE A 15 9.06 4.05 -4.83
N ASP A 16 9.87 5.00 -4.42
CA ASP A 16 9.87 5.62 -3.11
C ASP A 16 10.49 7.02 -3.21
N LEU A 17 10.04 7.97 -2.39
CA LEU A 17 10.63 9.30 -2.30
C LEU A 17 11.90 9.34 -1.44
N VAL A 18 12.14 8.30 -0.64
CA VAL A 18 13.28 8.20 0.27
C VAL A 18 14.40 7.39 -0.37
N ASP A 19 15.38 8.08 -0.94
CA ASP A 19 16.57 7.47 -1.58
C ASP A 19 17.29 6.44 -0.69
N LYS A 20 17.33 6.68 0.63
CA LYS A 20 17.92 5.73 1.58
C LYS A 20 17.18 4.39 1.61
N SER A 21 15.85 4.39 1.54
CA SER A 21 15.03 3.17 1.47
C SER A 21 15.32 2.40 0.20
N LEU A 22 15.44 3.10 -0.92
CA LEU A 22 15.77 2.49 -2.21
C LEU A 22 17.17 1.88 -2.23
N LYS A 23 18.16 2.54 -1.62
CA LYS A 23 19.51 1.98 -1.49
C LYS A 23 19.51 0.67 -0.68
N VAL A 24 18.74 0.59 0.40
CA VAL A 24 18.58 -0.66 1.15
C VAL A 24 17.91 -1.73 0.30
N ALA A 25 16.86 -1.38 -0.44
CA ALA A 25 16.19 -2.31 -1.35
C ALA A 25 17.13 -2.81 -2.46
N GLN A 26 17.96 -1.93 -3.03
CA GLN A 26 18.98 -2.31 -4.03
C GLN A 26 20.04 -3.26 -3.46
N LEU A 27 20.48 -3.07 -2.21
CA LEU A 27 21.40 -4.00 -1.55
C LEU A 27 20.78 -5.39 -1.38
N HIS A 28 19.48 -5.45 -1.04
CA HIS A 28 18.73 -6.71 -0.99
C HIS A 28 18.68 -7.43 -2.33
N LEU A 29 18.57 -6.70 -3.45
CA LEU A 29 18.61 -7.31 -4.79
C LEU A 29 19.91 -8.03 -5.07
N LEU A 30 21.04 -7.53 -4.57
CA LEU A 30 22.35 -8.19 -4.73
C LEU A 30 22.38 -9.56 -4.04
N GLU A 31 21.67 -9.68 -2.90
CA GLU A 31 21.59 -10.94 -2.16
C GLU A 31 20.56 -11.91 -2.77
N SER A 32 19.42 -11.40 -3.22
CA SER A 32 18.31 -12.23 -3.75
C SER A 32 18.50 -12.62 -5.21
N GLY A 33 19.37 -11.93 -5.96
CA GLY A 33 19.57 -12.13 -7.39
C GLY A 33 18.37 -11.75 -8.26
N GLN A 34 17.36 -11.10 -7.68
CA GLN A 34 16.18 -10.65 -8.40
C GLN A 34 16.44 -9.34 -9.16
N ARG A 35 15.54 -9.00 -10.07
CA ARG A 35 15.55 -7.73 -10.81
C ARG A 35 14.30 -6.94 -10.49
N VAL A 36 14.50 -5.71 -9.98
CA VAL A 36 13.45 -4.71 -9.75
C VAL A 36 14.03 -3.37 -10.18
N ASP A 37 13.28 -2.61 -10.96
CA ASP A 37 13.65 -1.25 -11.33
C ASP A 37 13.20 -0.28 -10.21
N TYR A 38 14.15 0.07 -9.32
CA TYR A 38 13.89 1.00 -8.22
C TYR A 38 14.19 2.44 -8.65
N ARG A 39 13.19 3.32 -8.48
CA ARG A 39 13.25 4.73 -8.88
C ARG A 39 12.86 5.66 -7.74
N CYS A 40 13.65 6.74 -7.54
CA CYS A 40 13.37 7.76 -6.53
C CYS A 40 12.42 8.82 -7.12
N GLU A 41 11.14 8.56 -7.07
CA GLU A 41 10.09 9.43 -7.60
C GLU A 41 8.74 9.16 -6.95
N SER A 42 7.80 10.10 -7.10
CA SER A 42 6.42 9.91 -6.64
C SER A 42 5.58 9.15 -7.67
N ILE A 43 4.44 8.60 -7.22
CA ILE A 43 3.48 7.95 -8.13
C ILE A 43 2.87 8.94 -9.12
N GLU A 44 2.71 10.21 -8.73
CA GLU A 44 2.20 11.27 -9.60
C GLU A 44 3.16 11.49 -10.78
N ALA A 45 4.46 11.65 -10.49
CA ALA A 45 5.49 11.84 -11.54
C ALA A 45 5.61 10.59 -12.44
N LEU A 46 5.52 9.40 -11.86
CA LEU A 46 5.52 8.14 -12.62
C LEU A 46 4.30 8.07 -13.54
N ALA A 47 3.10 8.37 -13.03
CA ALA A 47 1.87 8.30 -13.80
C ALA A 47 1.81 9.31 -14.97
N ASP A 48 2.40 10.49 -14.78
CA ASP A 48 2.53 11.49 -15.83
C ASP A 48 3.46 11.03 -16.97
N ARG A 49 4.54 10.32 -16.62
CA ARG A 49 5.52 9.84 -17.58
C ARG A 49 5.11 8.52 -18.26
N GLU A 50 4.48 7.64 -17.52
CA GLU A 50 4.12 6.29 -17.92
C GLU A 50 2.63 5.99 -17.66
N PRO A 51 1.68 6.77 -18.25
CA PRO A 51 0.27 6.55 -18.04
C PRO A 51 -0.17 5.19 -18.62
N ALA A 52 -1.09 4.52 -17.95
CA ALA A 52 -1.66 3.24 -18.38
C ALA A 52 -0.62 2.19 -18.79
N SER A 53 0.49 2.10 -18.06
CA SER A 53 1.63 1.24 -18.41
C SER A 53 1.71 -0.03 -17.57
N TYR A 54 1.04 -0.08 -16.44
CA TYR A 54 1.15 -1.18 -15.48
C TYR A 54 -0.11 -2.06 -15.47
N ASP A 55 0.07 -3.38 -15.47
CA ASP A 55 -1.05 -4.34 -15.36
C ASP A 55 -1.60 -4.38 -13.93
N VAL A 56 -0.71 -4.18 -12.96
CA VAL A 56 -1.02 -4.15 -11.52
C VAL A 56 -0.26 -3.00 -10.85
N VAL A 57 -0.95 -2.24 -10.01
CA VAL A 57 -0.34 -1.25 -9.11
C VAL A 57 -0.61 -1.66 -7.66
N THR A 58 0.40 -1.58 -6.80
CA THR A 58 0.26 -1.83 -5.35
C THR A 58 0.70 -0.60 -4.55
N CYS A 59 -0.17 -0.11 -3.67
CA CYS A 59 0.10 1.00 -2.76
C CYS A 59 -0.23 0.51 -1.35
N MET A 60 0.79 -0.02 -0.66
CA MET A 60 0.61 -0.75 0.60
C MET A 60 1.16 0.07 1.76
N GLU A 61 0.33 0.30 2.80
CA GLU A 61 0.70 1.01 4.04
C GLU A 61 1.39 2.38 3.77
N MET A 62 0.86 3.13 2.80
CA MET A 62 1.44 4.41 2.39
C MET A 62 0.45 5.57 2.46
N LEU A 63 -0.84 5.33 2.24
CA LEU A 63 -1.85 6.37 2.12
C LEU A 63 -2.00 7.24 3.38
N GLU A 64 -1.74 6.69 4.55
CA GLU A 64 -1.74 7.41 5.84
C GLU A 64 -0.52 8.33 6.02
N HIS A 65 0.47 8.23 5.14
CA HIS A 65 1.70 9.02 5.21
C HIS A 65 1.77 10.14 4.16
N VAL A 66 0.88 10.13 3.17
CA VAL A 66 0.86 11.15 2.11
C VAL A 66 0.00 12.37 2.50
N PRO A 67 0.31 13.56 1.96
CA PRO A 67 -0.48 14.77 2.23
C PRO A 67 -1.91 14.70 1.68
N ASP A 68 -2.09 14.12 0.50
CA ASP A 68 -3.38 13.98 -0.19
C ASP A 68 -3.57 12.53 -0.69
N PRO A 69 -4.24 11.66 0.10
CA PRO A 69 -4.52 10.30 -0.31
C PRO A 69 -5.38 10.18 -1.57
N ALA A 70 -6.28 11.13 -1.81
CA ALA A 70 -7.14 11.10 -3.00
C ALA A 70 -6.34 11.35 -4.29
N GLU A 71 -5.36 12.27 -4.24
CA GLU A 71 -4.41 12.51 -5.34
C GLU A 71 -3.58 11.27 -5.64
N THR A 72 -3.01 10.65 -4.60
CA THR A 72 -2.21 9.41 -4.74
C THR A 72 -3.04 8.27 -5.34
N VAL A 73 -4.30 8.11 -4.92
CA VAL A 73 -5.22 7.11 -5.52
C VAL A 73 -5.49 7.43 -6.99
N ARG A 74 -5.66 8.70 -7.36
CA ARG A 74 -5.86 9.13 -8.75
C ARG A 74 -4.63 8.84 -9.61
N ALA A 75 -3.44 9.10 -9.10
CA ALA A 75 -2.19 8.77 -9.79
C ALA A 75 -2.01 7.25 -9.99
N CYS A 76 -2.33 6.43 -8.98
CA CYS A 76 -2.37 4.97 -9.13
C CYS A 76 -3.34 4.53 -10.23
N ALA A 77 -4.53 5.16 -10.30
CA ALA A 77 -5.52 4.88 -11.34
C ALA A 77 -5.04 5.29 -12.73
N ALA A 78 -4.26 6.38 -12.83
CA ALA A 78 -3.69 6.83 -14.09
C ALA A 78 -2.58 5.89 -14.59
N ALA A 79 -1.75 5.37 -13.69
CA ALA A 79 -0.64 4.47 -14.01
C ALA A 79 -1.10 3.07 -14.46
N VAL A 80 -2.21 2.55 -13.89
CA VAL A 80 -2.70 1.22 -14.24
C VAL A 80 -3.41 1.20 -15.60
N LYS A 81 -3.22 0.13 -16.38
CA LYS A 81 -3.90 -0.09 -17.67
C LYS A 81 -5.41 -0.22 -17.52
N PRO A 82 -6.21 0.12 -18.56
CA PRO A 82 -7.60 -0.33 -18.62
C PRO A 82 -7.70 -1.85 -18.42
N GLY A 83 -8.62 -2.30 -17.57
CA GLY A 83 -8.76 -3.70 -17.20
C GLY A 83 -7.76 -4.18 -16.12
N GLY A 84 -6.77 -3.38 -15.74
CA GLY A 84 -5.78 -3.70 -14.73
C GLY A 84 -6.28 -3.55 -13.29
N TRP A 85 -5.44 -3.92 -12.34
CA TRP A 85 -5.78 -3.99 -10.91
C TRP A 85 -4.96 -3.03 -10.07
N VAL A 86 -5.61 -2.43 -9.07
CA VAL A 86 -4.90 -1.65 -8.04
C VAL A 86 -5.24 -2.21 -6.65
N PHE A 87 -4.21 -2.41 -5.85
CA PHE A 87 -4.32 -2.88 -4.47
C PHE A 87 -3.84 -1.78 -3.53
N PHE A 88 -4.69 -1.44 -2.58
CA PHE A 88 -4.37 -0.49 -1.51
C PHE A 88 -4.43 -1.20 -0.17
N SER A 89 -3.50 -0.91 0.75
CA SER A 89 -3.66 -1.26 2.16
C SER A 89 -3.41 -0.05 3.04
N THR A 90 -4.11 0.02 4.15
CA THR A 90 -3.94 1.04 5.18
C THR A 90 -4.68 0.65 6.46
N ILE A 91 -4.60 1.50 7.48
CA ILE A 91 -5.23 1.31 8.78
C ILE A 91 -6.58 2.02 8.82
N SER A 92 -7.61 1.31 9.31
CA SER A 92 -8.96 1.85 9.42
C SER A 92 -9.08 2.87 10.57
N ARG A 93 -9.70 4.03 10.32
CA ARG A 93 -9.95 5.05 11.33
C ARG A 93 -11.13 4.67 12.22
N ASN A 94 -10.86 3.92 13.29
CA ASN A 94 -11.82 3.59 14.32
C ASN A 94 -11.13 3.33 15.68
N PRO A 95 -11.87 3.32 16.81
CA PRO A 95 -11.27 3.13 18.13
C PRO A 95 -10.53 1.80 18.32
N LYS A 96 -10.99 0.73 17.68
CA LYS A 96 -10.33 -0.58 17.73
C LYS A 96 -8.95 -0.51 17.06
N ALA A 97 -8.86 0.07 15.87
CA ALA A 97 -7.60 0.25 15.16
C ALA A 97 -6.62 1.12 15.95
N TYR A 98 -7.09 2.20 16.57
CA TYR A 98 -6.29 3.03 17.47
C TYR A 98 -5.69 2.21 18.63
N LEU A 99 -6.54 1.41 19.30
CA LEU A 99 -6.09 0.57 20.41
C LEU A 99 -5.01 -0.43 19.98
N PHE A 100 -5.19 -1.09 18.85
CA PHE A 100 -4.27 -2.13 18.40
C PHE A 100 -3.02 -1.57 17.69
N ALA A 101 -3.19 -0.64 16.75
CA ALA A 101 -2.08 -0.10 15.96
C ALA A 101 -1.22 0.90 16.76
N VAL A 102 -1.85 1.79 17.53
CA VAL A 102 -1.13 2.82 18.28
C VAL A 102 -0.74 2.30 19.66
N LEU A 103 -1.72 2.00 20.53
CA LEU A 103 -1.41 1.59 21.90
C LEU A 103 -0.75 0.22 21.96
N GLY A 104 -1.24 -0.76 21.18
CA GLY A 104 -0.68 -2.10 21.17
C GLY A 104 0.70 -2.17 20.54
N ALA A 105 0.87 -1.71 19.31
CA ALA A 105 2.12 -1.87 18.57
C ALA A 105 3.21 -0.89 19.03
N GLU A 106 2.86 0.37 19.32
CA GLU A 106 3.86 1.39 19.68
C GLU A 106 4.22 1.41 21.18
N TYR A 107 3.22 1.27 22.06
CA TYR A 107 3.44 1.46 23.51
C TYR A 107 3.59 0.15 24.28
N VAL A 108 2.80 -0.88 23.98
CA VAL A 108 2.84 -2.14 24.74
C VAL A 108 3.88 -3.09 24.16
N LEU A 109 3.78 -3.42 22.86
CA LEU A 109 4.67 -4.39 22.22
C LEU A 109 5.98 -3.78 21.72
N LYS A 110 6.04 -2.44 21.62
CA LYS A 110 7.22 -1.70 21.11
C LYS A 110 7.74 -2.24 19.77
N LEU A 111 6.84 -2.70 18.93
CA LEU A 111 7.17 -3.21 17.60
C LEU A 111 7.51 -2.07 16.64
N LEU A 112 7.00 -0.86 16.90
CA LEU A 112 7.20 0.34 16.11
C LEU A 112 7.61 1.51 17.00
N PRO A 113 8.36 2.51 16.50
CA PRO A 113 8.65 3.73 17.23
C PRO A 113 7.38 4.47 17.64
N ARG A 114 7.41 5.18 18.76
CA ARG A 114 6.30 6.01 19.21
C ARG A 114 6.03 7.14 18.21
N GLY A 115 4.76 7.41 17.92
CA GLY A 115 4.36 8.46 16.98
C GLY A 115 4.48 8.05 15.51
N THR A 116 4.64 6.77 15.21
CA THR A 116 4.64 6.26 13.83
C THR A 116 3.27 6.46 13.17
N HIS A 117 2.18 6.39 13.95
CA HIS A 117 0.83 6.50 13.43
C HIS A 117 0.07 7.70 14.03
N GLU A 118 -0.44 8.56 13.17
CA GLU A 118 -1.37 9.63 13.53
C GLU A 118 -2.80 9.17 13.22
N TYR A 119 -3.62 8.98 14.25
CA TYR A 119 -5.01 8.51 14.11
C TYR A 119 -5.85 9.32 13.12
N ALA A 120 -5.60 10.63 13.04
CA ALA A 120 -6.32 11.52 12.11
C ALA A 120 -6.06 11.18 10.64
N LYS A 121 -4.94 10.55 10.34
CA LYS A 121 -4.52 10.15 8.98
C LYS A 121 -5.00 8.75 8.58
N PHE A 122 -5.57 7.99 9.53
CA PHE A 122 -6.17 6.69 9.21
C PHE A 122 -7.37 6.88 8.29
N ILE A 123 -7.59 5.94 7.38
CA ILE A 123 -8.58 6.05 6.31
C ILE A 123 -9.62 4.96 6.50
N ARG A 124 -10.91 5.33 6.58
CA ARG A 124 -11.98 4.34 6.62
C ARG A 124 -12.12 3.62 5.28
N PRO A 125 -12.51 2.34 5.26
CA PRO A 125 -12.76 1.63 3.99
C PRO A 125 -13.73 2.37 3.06
N SER A 126 -14.78 3.01 3.60
CA SER A 126 -15.74 3.80 2.81
C SER A 126 -15.08 5.01 2.15
N GLU A 127 -14.20 5.73 2.88
CA GLU A 127 -13.48 6.89 2.34
C GLU A 127 -12.54 6.47 1.21
N LEU A 128 -11.80 5.38 1.38
CA LEU A 128 -10.91 4.87 0.35
C LEU A 128 -11.70 4.38 -0.89
N MET A 129 -12.83 3.72 -0.68
CA MET A 129 -13.71 3.34 -1.80
C MET A 129 -14.23 4.56 -2.55
N ASP A 130 -14.53 5.66 -1.87
CA ASP A 130 -14.97 6.89 -2.51
C ASP A 130 -13.83 7.57 -3.29
N PHE A 131 -12.60 7.60 -2.76
CA PHE A 131 -11.42 8.04 -3.52
C PHE A 131 -11.24 7.20 -4.79
N CYS A 132 -11.36 5.88 -4.69
CA CYS A 132 -11.25 4.98 -5.84
C CYS A 132 -12.33 5.26 -6.89
N ARG A 133 -13.61 5.42 -6.49
CA ARG A 133 -14.71 5.72 -7.42
C ARG A 133 -14.49 7.06 -8.14
N HIS A 134 -14.07 8.10 -7.40
CA HIS A 134 -13.76 9.40 -8.00
C HIS A 134 -12.56 9.34 -8.97
N ALA A 135 -11.63 8.42 -8.74
CA ALA A 135 -10.51 8.15 -9.64
C ALA A 135 -10.86 7.22 -10.81
N GLY A 136 -12.12 6.80 -10.95
CA GLY A 136 -12.56 5.89 -12.02
C GLY A 136 -12.23 4.42 -11.78
N LEU A 137 -11.81 4.05 -10.57
CA LEU A 137 -11.59 2.66 -10.17
C LEU A 137 -12.88 2.05 -9.61
N GLN A 138 -13.12 0.78 -9.90
CA GLN A 138 -14.23 0.00 -9.34
C GLN A 138 -13.74 -0.86 -8.18
N PRO A 139 -14.19 -0.58 -6.93
CA PRO A 139 -13.91 -1.47 -5.81
C PRO A 139 -14.47 -2.88 -6.08
N ALA A 140 -13.62 -3.89 -5.98
CA ALA A 140 -13.96 -5.27 -6.28
C ALA A 140 -14.01 -6.16 -5.03
N GLY A 141 -13.27 -5.82 -3.98
CA GLY A 141 -13.36 -6.51 -2.70
C GLY A 141 -12.52 -5.88 -1.61
N LEU A 142 -12.91 -6.16 -0.38
CA LEU A 142 -12.28 -5.69 0.86
C LEU A 142 -11.91 -6.91 1.71
N THR A 143 -10.69 -6.94 2.20
CA THR A 143 -10.18 -8.04 3.03
C THR A 143 -9.41 -7.46 4.21
N GLY A 144 -9.68 -7.93 5.42
CA GLY A 144 -8.89 -7.58 6.60
C GLY A 144 -7.56 -8.32 6.62
N MET A 145 -6.58 -7.72 7.26
CA MET A 145 -5.29 -8.32 7.52
C MET A 145 -4.96 -8.22 9.01
N THR A 146 -4.71 -9.36 9.64
CA THR A 146 -4.28 -9.42 11.04
C THR A 146 -2.88 -9.97 11.17
N TYR A 147 -2.17 -9.50 12.19
CA TYR A 147 -0.86 -9.99 12.60
C TYR A 147 -0.91 -10.55 14.00
N ASN A 148 -0.46 -11.79 14.18
CA ASN A 148 -0.30 -12.40 15.50
C ASN A 148 1.17 -12.26 15.95
N PRO A 149 1.47 -11.44 16.97
CA PRO A 149 2.85 -11.18 17.40
C PRO A 149 3.53 -12.39 18.06
N PHE A 150 2.75 -13.33 18.62
CA PHE A 150 3.30 -14.54 19.25
C PHE A 150 3.75 -15.55 18.22
N THR A 151 2.94 -15.76 17.16
CA THR A 151 3.27 -16.71 16.07
C THR A 151 3.99 -16.07 14.91
N ARG A 152 4.10 -14.73 14.89
CA ARG A 152 4.66 -13.91 13.80
C ARG A 152 4.03 -14.21 12.44
N ARG A 153 2.73 -14.50 12.43
CA ARG A 153 2.00 -14.83 11.19
C ARG A 153 0.95 -13.79 10.88
N TYR A 154 0.88 -13.44 9.60
CA TYR A 154 -0.22 -12.67 9.03
C TYR A 154 -1.34 -13.60 8.59
N ARG A 155 -2.57 -13.11 8.66
CA ARG A 155 -3.76 -13.79 8.13
C ARG A 155 -4.63 -12.78 7.41
N LEU A 156 -5.22 -13.22 6.29
CA LEU A 156 -6.29 -12.51 5.62
C LEU A 156 -7.61 -13.03 6.17
N GLU A 157 -8.53 -12.11 6.47
CA GLU A 157 -9.82 -12.43 7.08
C GLU A 157 -10.90 -11.42 6.66
N ALA A 158 -12.17 -11.70 7.01
CA ALA A 158 -13.28 -10.82 6.67
C ALA A 158 -13.32 -9.53 7.54
N ASP A 159 -12.74 -9.55 8.74
CA ASP A 159 -12.71 -8.38 9.64
C ASP A 159 -11.70 -7.33 9.18
N ALA A 160 -12.18 -6.34 8.45
CA ALA A 160 -11.41 -5.18 7.97
C ALA A 160 -11.35 -4.02 8.98
N SER A 161 -11.60 -4.27 10.26
CA SER A 161 -11.74 -3.19 11.26
C SER A 161 -10.41 -2.61 11.74
N VAL A 162 -9.27 -3.24 11.50
CA VAL A 162 -7.95 -2.70 11.89
C VAL A 162 -7.14 -2.39 10.63
N ASN A 163 -6.42 -3.36 10.09
CA ASN A 163 -5.76 -3.23 8.80
C ASN A 163 -6.62 -3.88 7.72
N TYR A 164 -6.64 -3.29 6.55
CA TYR A 164 -7.40 -3.84 5.43
C TYR A 164 -6.67 -3.67 4.10
N ILE A 165 -7.02 -4.52 3.16
CA ILE A 165 -6.62 -4.45 1.76
C ILE A 165 -7.89 -4.24 0.94
N LEU A 166 -7.92 -3.18 0.17
CA LEU A 166 -8.94 -2.91 -0.85
C LEU A 166 -8.34 -3.20 -2.21
N HIS A 167 -8.94 -4.12 -2.98
CA HIS A 167 -8.57 -4.30 -4.36
C HIS A 167 -9.64 -3.72 -5.28
N THR A 168 -9.16 -3.07 -6.32
CA THR A 168 -9.97 -2.32 -7.27
C THR A 168 -9.56 -2.66 -8.69
N ARG A 169 -10.44 -2.44 -9.65
CA ARG A 169 -10.17 -2.64 -11.07
C ARG A 169 -10.42 -1.35 -11.84
N ARG A 170 -9.52 -1.01 -12.74
CA ARG A 170 -9.80 0.01 -13.75
C ARG A 170 -10.70 -0.60 -14.82
N PRO A 171 -11.85 -0.01 -15.15
CA PRO A 171 -12.67 -0.47 -16.28
C PRO A 171 -11.88 -0.51 -17.60
N ALA A 172 -12.29 -1.41 -18.49
CA ALA A 172 -11.70 -1.51 -19.83
C ALA A 172 -12.09 -0.33 -20.72
#